data_45ccef2a1e85c4b3cd7719a805a29789
#
_entry.id   45ccef2a1e85c4b3cd7719a805a29789
#
_cell.length_a   1.000
_cell.length_b   1.000
_cell.length_c   1.000
_cell.angle_alpha   90.00
_cell.angle_beta   90.00
_cell.angle_gamma   90.00
#
_symmetry.space_group_name_H-M   'P 1'
#
loop_
_entity.id
_entity.type
_entity.pdbx_description
1 polymer ?
#
loop_
_entity_poly.entity_id
_entity_poly.type
_entity_poly.pdbx_seq_one_letter_code
_entity_poly.pdbx_strand_id
1 'polypeptide(L)'
;MKIMIVWRTVPGKYRPALEAFLRAGGPVPPGAKTIGRWHVPGSIFGWHLVEGDLTAVAQHVGEWADLLECEVYPVIEDDEAATAAKKLFAK
;
A
#
# COMPACT_ATOMS: atom_id res chain seq x y z
N MET A 1 5.19 -11.16 4.12
CA MET A 1 5.57 -10.48 2.86
C MET A 1 5.30 -9.00 3.01
N LYS A 2 6.27 -8.18 2.62
CA LYS A 2 6.08 -6.74 2.60
C LYS A 2 5.54 -6.29 1.26
N ILE A 3 4.52 -5.45 1.31
CA ILE A 3 3.79 -5.04 0.12
C ILE A 3 3.59 -3.53 0.19
N MET A 4 4.00 -2.83 -0.86
CA MET A 4 3.78 -1.39 -0.97
C MET A 4 2.53 -1.14 -1.81
N ILE A 5 1.59 -0.43 -1.23
CA ILE A 5 0.41 0.05 -1.94
C ILE A 5 0.66 1.52 -2.26
N VAL A 6 0.64 1.85 -3.55
CA VAL A 6 0.72 3.24 -4.00
C VAL A 6 -0.70 3.62 -4.40
N TRP A 7 -1.26 4.61 -3.73
CA TRP A 7 -2.64 5.01 -3.98
C TRP A 7 -2.72 6.43 -4.51
N ARG A 8 -3.73 6.66 -5.32
CA ARG A 8 -4.04 7.97 -5.89
C ARG A 8 -5.54 8.18 -5.87
N THR A 9 -5.97 9.37 -5.50
CA THR A 9 -7.40 9.70 -5.47
C THR A 9 -7.98 9.72 -6.88
N VAL A 10 -9.12 9.06 -7.07
CA VAL A 10 -9.84 9.10 -8.33
C VAL A 10 -10.29 10.55 -8.59
N PRO A 11 -10.11 11.08 -9.81
CA PRO A 11 -10.56 12.43 -10.13
C PRO A 11 -12.03 12.64 -9.76
N GLY A 12 -12.32 13.75 -9.08
CA GLY A 12 -13.65 14.07 -8.60
C GLY A 12 -14.04 13.43 -7.28
N LYS A 13 -13.20 12.57 -6.71
CA LYS A 13 -13.49 11.84 -5.46
C LYS A 13 -12.65 12.32 -4.28
N TYR A 14 -11.98 13.45 -4.40
CA TYR A 14 -11.08 13.94 -3.36
C TYR A 14 -11.77 14.09 -2.01
N ARG A 15 -12.89 14.83 -1.96
CA ARG A 15 -13.61 15.05 -0.71
C ARG A 15 -14.21 13.76 -0.15
N PRO A 16 -14.90 12.92 -0.93
CA PRO A 16 -15.40 11.65 -0.41
C PRO A 16 -14.28 10.75 0.14
N ALA A 17 -13.11 10.73 -0.49
CA ALA A 17 -11.98 9.93 -0.02
C ALA A 17 -11.48 10.41 1.33
N LEU A 18 -11.31 11.73 1.51
CA LEU A 18 -10.88 12.29 2.79
C LEU A 18 -11.91 12.07 3.88
N GLU A 19 -13.19 12.24 3.56
CA GLU A 19 -14.27 12.01 4.53
C GLU A 19 -14.30 10.55 4.98
N ALA A 20 -14.12 9.61 4.05
CA ALA A 20 -14.05 8.18 4.38
C ALA A 20 -12.85 7.88 5.27
N PHE A 21 -11.69 8.48 4.97
CA PHE A 21 -10.48 8.29 5.78
C PHE A 21 -10.66 8.85 7.19
N LEU A 22 -11.24 10.03 7.32
CA LEU A 22 -11.51 10.63 8.64
C LEU A 22 -12.47 9.78 9.47
N ARG A 23 -13.44 9.13 8.81
CA ARG A 23 -14.42 8.27 9.48
C ARG A 23 -13.84 6.94 9.93
N ALA A 24 -13.09 6.29 9.05
CA ALA A 24 -12.67 4.90 9.23
C ALA A 24 -11.16 4.73 9.48
N GLY A 25 -10.32 5.70 9.11
CA GLY A 25 -8.88 5.62 9.31
C GLY A 25 -8.15 4.69 8.35
N GLY A 26 -8.84 4.01 7.44
CA GLY A 26 -8.25 3.08 6.48
C GLY A 26 -7.54 1.87 7.09
N PRO A 27 -8.16 1.15 8.06
CA PRO A 27 -7.53 -0.02 8.65
C PRO A 27 -7.45 -1.15 7.62
N VAL A 28 -6.42 -1.99 7.75
CA VAL A 28 -6.29 -3.18 6.90
C VAL A 28 -7.06 -4.35 7.53
N PRO A 29 -7.58 -5.28 6.70
CA PRO A 29 -8.30 -6.45 7.24
C PRO A 29 -7.35 -7.44 7.90
N PRO A 30 -7.91 -8.45 8.62
CA PRO A 30 -7.10 -9.54 9.18
C PRO A 30 -6.25 -10.20 8.10
N GLY A 31 -5.03 -10.56 8.44
CA GLY A 31 -4.05 -11.13 7.50
C GLY A 31 -3.04 -10.11 7.01
N ALA A 32 -3.22 -8.84 7.35
CA ALA A 32 -2.26 -7.78 7.05
C ALA A 32 -2.18 -6.81 8.22
N LYS A 33 -1.06 -6.09 8.31
CA LYS A 33 -0.94 -4.98 9.27
C LYS A 33 -0.18 -3.83 8.61
N THR A 34 -0.57 -2.61 8.95
CA THR A 34 0.11 -1.41 8.47
C THR A 34 1.45 -1.27 9.17
N ILE A 35 2.51 -1.11 8.38
CA ILE A 35 3.84 -0.76 8.87
C ILE A 35 3.98 0.76 8.87
N GLY A 36 3.51 1.42 7.82
CA GLY A 36 3.51 2.86 7.72
C GLY A 36 2.63 3.33 6.59
N ARG A 37 2.16 4.55 6.71
CA ARG A 37 1.39 5.20 5.66
C ARG A 37 1.84 6.65 5.55
N TRP A 38 2.09 7.10 4.34
CA TRP A 38 2.55 8.46 4.09
C TRP A 38 1.68 9.10 3.03
N HIS A 39 1.37 10.37 3.21
CA HIS A 39 0.57 11.17 2.30
C HIS A 39 1.44 12.24 1.67
N VAL A 40 1.32 12.46 0.38
CA VAL A 40 1.80 13.70 -0.21
C VAL A 40 0.92 14.82 0.38
N PRO A 41 1.50 15.97 0.77
CA PRO A 41 0.68 17.06 1.29
C PRO A 41 -0.50 17.35 0.38
N GLY A 42 -1.71 17.36 0.96
CA GLY A 42 -2.97 17.43 0.24
C GLY A 42 -3.66 16.08 0.08
N SER A 43 -2.94 14.98 0.32
CA SER A 43 -3.49 13.61 0.30
C SER A 43 -4.08 13.18 -1.05
N ILE A 44 -3.56 13.73 -2.16
CA ILE A 44 -3.98 13.31 -3.49
C ILE A 44 -3.43 11.93 -3.82
N PHE A 45 -2.22 11.63 -3.35
CA PHE A 45 -1.67 10.28 -3.43
C PHE A 45 -0.71 10.03 -2.27
N GLY A 46 -0.31 8.78 -2.12
CA GLY A 46 0.61 8.40 -1.07
C GLY A 46 1.02 6.95 -1.15
N TRP A 47 1.67 6.51 -0.08
CA TRP A 47 2.24 5.16 0.03
C TRP A 47 1.76 4.50 1.30
N HIS A 48 1.47 3.22 1.22
CA HIS A 48 1.02 2.44 2.36
C HIS A 48 1.79 1.13 2.37
N LEU A 49 2.72 0.99 3.30
CA LEU A 49 3.51 -0.23 3.46
C LEU A 49 2.79 -1.16 4.43
N VAL A 50 2.52 -2.38 3.99
CA VAL A 50 1.86 -3.39 4.81
C VAL A 50 2.71 -4.65 4.88
N GLU A 51 2.53 -5.41 5.95
CA GLU A 51 3.05 -6.76 6.12
C GLU A 51 1.86 -7.70 6.14
N GLY A 52 1.87 -8.73 5.29
CA GLY A 52 0.76 -9.68 5.27
C GLY A 52 0.67 -10.46 3.98
N ASP A 53 -0.51 -11.02 3.73
CA ASP A 53 -0.76 -11.79 2.53
C ASP A 53 -1.47 -10.96 1.45
N LEU A 54 -1.33 -11.39 0.21
CA LEU A 54 -1.88 -10.68 -0.94
C LEU A 54 -3.41 -10.68 -0.94
N THR A 55 -4.05 -11.68 -0.37
CA THR A 55 -5.51 -11.74 -0.29
C THR A 55 -6.05 -10.62 0.58
N ALA A 56 -5.41 -10.39 1.75
CA ALA A 56 -5.80 -9.28 2.62
C ALA A 56 -5.57 -7.93 1.95
N VAL A 57 -4.47 -7.79 1.22
CA VAL A 57 -4.19 -6.57 0.46
C VAL A 57 -5.23 -6.34 -0.63
N ALA A 58 -5.60 -7.39 -1.36
CA ALA A 58 -6.62 -7.31 -2.40
C ALA A 58 -7.97 -6.87 -1.82
N GLN A 59 -8.34 -7.39 -0.66
CA GLN A 59 -9.55 -6.96 0.04
C GLN A 59 -9.49 -5.48 0.39
N HIS A 60 -8.38 -5.03 0.97
CA HIS A 60 -8.20 -3.64 1.35
C HIS A 60 -8.30 -2.70 0.15
N VAL A 61 -7.61 -3.03 -0.94
CA VAL A 61 -7.65 -2.26 -2.18
C VAL A 61 -9.07 -2.21 -2.73
N GLY A 62 -9.79 -3.34 -2.71
CA GLY A 62 -11.18 -3.41 -3.16
C GLY A 62 -12.12 -2.53 -2.35
N GLU A 63 -11.90 -2.44 -1.04
CA GLU A 63 -12.70 -1.60 -0.16
C GLU A 63 -12.59 -0.10 -0.50
N TRP A 64 -11.46 0.30 -1.07
CA TRP A 64 -11.19 1.69 -1.42
C TRP A 64 -11.29 1.99 -2.93
N ALA A 65 -11.61 0.99 -3.74
CA ALA A 65 -11.52 1.09 -5.20
C ALA A 65 -12.41 2.16 -5.82
N ASP A 66 -13.52 2.52 -5.17
CA ASP A 66 -14.41 3.58 -5.66
C ASP A 66 -13.82 4.98 -5.47
N LEU A 67 -12.86 5.11 -4.57
CA LEU A 67 -12.30 6.41 -4.16
C LEU A 67 -10.84 6.56 -4.54
N LEU A 68 -10.09 5.45 -4.62
CA LEU A 68 -8.66 5.44 -4.86
C LEU A 68 -8.30 4.49 -5.99
N GLU A 69 -7.36 4.90 -6.81
CA GLU A 69 -6.67 4.00 -7.72
C GLU A 69 -5.42 3.51 -7.01
N CYS A 70 -5.23 2.20 -6.95
CA CYS A 70 -4.12 1.60 -6.21
C CYS A 70 -3.25 0.75 -7.12
N GLU A 71 -1.94 0.88 -6.93
CA GLU A 71 -0.96 -0.04 -7.49
C GLU A 71 -0.33 -0.79 -6.32
N VAL A 72 -0.08 -2.08 -6.52
CA VAL A 72 0.39 -2.98 -5.45
C VAL A 72 1.69 -3.62 -5.87
N TYR A 73 2.73 -3.47 -5.05
CA TYR A 73 4.06 -3.98 -5.35
C TYR A 73 4.61 -4.77 -4.17
N PRO A 74 4.99 -6.04 -4.36
CA PRO A 74 5.80 -6.71 -3.36
C PRO A 74 7.16 -6.02 -3.30
N VAL A 75 7.69 -5.85 -2.10
CA VAL A 75 8.98 -5.17 -1.91
C VAL A 75 9.87 -6.00 -1.03
N ILE A 76 11.18 -5.85 -1.20
CA ILE A 76 12.18 -6.49 -0.36
C ILE A 76 13.07 -5.41 0.25
N GLU A 77 13.75 -5.74 1.33
CA GLU A 77 14.64 -4.83 2.00
C GLU A 77 16.09 -5.02 1.53
N ASP A 78 16.98 -4.16 1.99
CA ASP A 78 18.38 -4.15 1.58
C ASP A 78 19.09 -5.50 1.76
N ASP A 79 18.82 -6.20 2.86
CA ASP A 79 19.45 -7.49 3.13
C ASP A 79 19.02 -8.56 2.11
N GLU A 80 17.77 -8.59 1.75
CA GLU A 80 17.25 -9.50 0.73
C GLU A 80 17.79 -9.14 -0.66
N ALA A 81 17.84 -7.85 -0.97
CA ALA A 81 18.43 -7.37 -2.22
C ALA A 81 19.92 -7.72 -2.30
N ALA A 82 20.65 -7.56 -1.20
CA ALA A 82 22.06 -7.95 -1.14
C ALA A 82 22.26 -9.44 -1.33
N THR A 83 21.39 -10.26 -0.74
CA THR A 83 21.44 -11.72 -0.93
C THR A 83 21.24 -12.09 -2.40
N ALA A 84 20.27 -11.49 -3.05
CA ALA A 84 20.03 -11.72 -4.47
C ALA A 84 21.24 -11.30 -5.33
N ALA A 85 21.82 -10.14 -5.03
CA ALA A 85 22.98 -9.64 -5.74
C ALA A 85 24.19 -10.59 -5.60
N LYS A 86 24.43 -11.11 -4.39
CA LYS A 86 25.50 -12.09 -4.18
C LYS A 86 25.31 -13.35 -4.99
N LYS A 87 24.09 -13.86 -5.08
CA LYS A 87 23.78 -15.03 -5.90
C LYS A 87 23.99 -14.74 -7.38
N LEU A 88 23.64 -13.53 -7.81
CA LEU A 88 23.83 -13.12 -9.21
C LEU A 88 25.30 -13.12 -9.60
N PHE A 89 26.19 -12.61 -8.73
CA PHE A 89 27.61 -12.48 -9.01
C PHE A 89 28.42 -13.73 -8.66
N ALA A 90 27.85 -14.73 -8.05
CA ALA A 90 28.54 -15.95 -7.66
C ALA A 90 28.73 -16.96 -8.81
N LYS A 91 28.25 -16.66 -9.97
CA LYS A 91 28.35 -17.55 -11.15
C LYS A 91 29.75 -17.55 -11.76
#